data_4184ace90bfbfd789f3f8caddb3679cc
#
_entry.id   4184ace90bfbfd789f3f8caddb3679cc
#
_cell.length_a   1.000
_cell.length_b   1.000
_cell.length_c   1.000
_cell.angle_alpha   90.00
_cell.angle_beta   90.00
_cell.angle_gamma   90.00
#
_symmetry.space_group_name_H-M   'P 1'
#
loop_
_entity.id
_entity.type
_entity.pdbx_description
1 polymer ?
#
loop_
_entity_poly.entity_id
_entity_poly.type
_entity_poly.pdbx_seq_one_letter_code
_entity_poly.pdbx_strand_id
1 'polypeptide(L)'
;MKKYILTGLAVMVLLTLTMAVSAVDFDSGEIQGLNVTTDVDGAFGLAQSQNKTVAIIFDQDSCVYCDMLKDNVLSDKNVQKELNEKCIVLLVDINKNPQIAGKYQVFGTPVVHFVDGNGKTVQKIEGYVESDEFLSALKEI
;
A
#
# COMPACT_ATOMS: atom_id res chain seq x y z
N MET A 1 -34.05 -45.94 44.00
CA MET A 1 -33.82 -44.48 43.91
C MET A 1 -32.63 -44.26 42.97
N LYS A 2 -32.89 -44.01 41.73
CA LYS A 2 -31.84 -43.88 40.71
C LYS A 2 -31.62 -42.37 40.44
N LYS A 3 -30.45 -41.87 40.81
CA LYS A 3 -30.03 -40.53 40.50
C LYS A 3 -29.60 -40.48 39.03
N TYR A 4 -30.36 -39.81 38.19
CA TYR A 4 -29.95 -39.53 36.82
C TYR A 4 -29.05 -38.29 36.82
N ILE A 5 -27.76 -38.52 36.62
CA ILE A 5 -26.79 -37.49 36.35
C ILE A 5 -26.96 -37.12 34.88
N LEU A 6 -27.61 -36.01 34.61
CA LEU A 6 -27.61 -35.42 33.28
C LEU A 6 -26.25 -34.76 33.06
N THR A 7 -25.38 -35.47 32.39
CA THR A 7 -24.17 -34.87 31.82
C THR A 7 -24.58 -34.04 30.61
N GLY A 8 -24.77 -32.75 30.82
CA GLY A 8 -24.94 -31.81 29.76
C GLY A 8 -23.64 -31.69 28.94
N LEU A 9 -23.60 -32.30 27.79
CA LEU A 9 -22.57 -32.12 26.80
C LEU A 9 -22.76 -30.70 26.20
N ALA A 10 -22.09 -29.71 26.78
CA ALA A 10 -21.98 -28.41 26.15
C ALA A 10 -21.10 -28.56 24.90
N VAL A 11 -21.75 -28.79 23.76
CA VAL A 11 -21.09 -28.67 22.46
C VAL A 11 -20.75 -27.18 22.27
N MET A 12 -19.55 -26.80 22.66
CA MET A 12 -18.97 -25.51 22.35
C MET A 12 -18.61 -25.54 20.87
N VAL A 13 -19.58 -25.15 20.04
CA VAL A 13 -19.31 -24.85 18.62
C VAL A 13 -18.41 -23.63 18.58
N LEU A 14 -17.10 -23.88 18.55
CA LEU A 14 -16.13 -22.89 18.22
C LEU A 14 -16.36 -22.50 16.75
N LEU A 15 -17.15 -21.45 16.53
CA LEU A 15 -17.26 -20.81 15.22
C LEU A 15 -15.89 -20.16 14.96
N THR A 16 -14.97 -20.91 14.37
CA THR A 16 -13.75 -20.35 13.78
C THR A 16 -14.18 -19.56 12.56
N LEU A 17 -14.43 -18.28 12.77
CA LEU A 17 -14.57 -17.31 11.71
C LEU A 17 -13.21 -17.24 11.01
N THR A 18 -13.00 -18.09 10.02
CA THR A 18 -11.85 -18.00 9.12
C THR A 18 -12.07 -16.75 8.28
N MET A 19 -11.53 -15.63 8.76
CA MET A 19 -11.38 -14.47 7.92
C MET A 19 -10.46 -14.89 6.77
N ALA A 20 -11.02 -15.02 5.59
CA ALA A 20 -10.24 -15.14 4.37
C ALA A 20 -9.46 -13.82 4.22
N VAL A 21 -8.24 -13.81 4.71
CA VAL A 21 -7.29 -12.74 4.38
C VAL A 21 -6.98 -12.92 2.90
N SER A 22 -7.60 -12.11 2.07
CA SER A 22 -7.21 -12.02 0.66
C SER A 22 -5.74 -11.63 0.65
N ALA A 23 -4.88 -12.52 0.16
CA ALA A 23 -3.46 -12.23 0.01
C ALA A 23 -3.33 -11.11 -1.02
N VAL A 24 -2.76 -9.98 -0.62
CA VAL A 24 -2.39 -8.90 -1.54
C VAL A 24 -1.21 -9.40 -2.35
N ASP A 25 -1.33 -9.35 -3.67
CA ASP A 25 -0.26 -9.75 -4.56
C ASP A 25 0.76 -8.61 -4.65
N PHE A 26 2.02 -8.92 -4.33
CA PHE A 26 3.14 -7.99 -4.43
C PHE A 26 4.06 -8.42 -5.55
N ASP A 27 4.28 -7.54 -6.52
CA ASP A 27 5.28 -7.70 -7.55
C ASP A 27 6.58 -7.00 -7.13
N SER A 28 7.64 -7.78 -6.92
CA SER A 28 8.99 -7.26 -6.65
C SER A 28 9.78 -6.99 -7.95
N GLY A 29 9.21 -7.28 -9.11
CA GLY A 29 9.87 -7.14 -10.41
C GLY A 29 9.76 -5.74 -10.99
N GLU A 30 8.70 -5.00 -10.69
CA GLU A 30 8.44 -3.67 -11.25
C GLU A 30 9.45 -2.62 -10.75
N ILE A 31 9.80 -2.66 -9.46
CA ILE A 31 10.86 -1.83 -8.87
C ILE A 31 11.74 -2.75 -8.02
N GLN A 32 12.92 -3.05 -8.50
CA GLN A 32 13.81 -4.01 -7.86
C GLN A 32 14.12 -3.64 -6.40
N GLY A 33 13.78 -4.52 -5.48
CA GLY A 33 14.02 -4.36 -4.04
C GLY A 33 12.90 -3.66 -3.27
N LEU A 34 11.80 -3.31 -3.93
CA LEU A 34 10.60 -2.74 -3.33
C LEU A 34 9.39 -3.65 -3.58
N ASN A 35 8.63 -3.95 -2.53
CA ASN A 35 7.38 -4.69 -2.66
C ASN A 35 6.28 -3.73 -3.12
N VAL A 36 5.82 -3.92 -4.35
CA VAL A 36 4.81 -3.05 -4.99
C VAL A 36 3.55 -3.86 -5.27
N THR A 37 2.39 -3.28 -5.09
CA THR A 37 1.12 -3.86 -5.51
C THR A 37 0.38 -2.91 -6.45
N THR A 38 -0.46 -3.45 -7.33
CA THR A 38 -1.41 -2.70 -8.16
C THR A 38 -2.85 -2.88 -7.68
N ASP A 39 -3.07 -3.71 -6.64
CA ASP A 39 -4.37 -3.94 -6.02
C ASP A 39 -4.71 -2.80 -5.05
N VAL A 40 -5.58 -1.90 -5.49
CA VAL A 40 -5.98 -0.71 -4.73
C VAL A 40 -6.65 -1.09 -3.41
N ASP A 41 -7.66 -1.95 -3.46
CA ASP A 41 -8.46 -2.32 -2.28
C ASP A 41 -7.62 -3.12 -1.28
N GLY A 42 -6.81 -4.04 -1.80
CA GLY A 42 -5.86 -4.81 -1.01
C GLY A 42 -4.82 -3.94 -0.32
N ALA A 43 -4.27 -2.94 -1.01
CA ALA A 43 -3.30 -2.00 -0.43
C ALA A 43 -3.87 -1.22 0.74
N PHE A 44 -5.08 -0.67 0.60
CA PHE A 44 -5.74 0.07 1.69
C PHE A 44 -6.14 -0.85 2.86
N GLY A 45 -6.69 -2.04 2.57
CA GLY A 45 -7.02 -3.02 3.60
C GLY A 45 -5.79 -3.45 4.42
N LEU A 46 -4.67 -3.68 3.73
CA LEU A 46 -3.41 -4.05 4.38
C LEU A 46 -2.83 -2.89 5.20
N ALA A 47 -2.87 -1.67 4.68
CA ALA A 47 -2.41 -0.48 5.38
C ALA A 47 -3.20 -0.25 6.67
N GLN A 48 -4.52 -0.39 6.64
CA GLN A 48 -5.37 -0.31 7.83
C GLN A 48 -5.02 -1.38 8.87
N SER A 49 -4.85 -2.63 8.43
CA SER A 49 -4.56 -3.75 9.35
C SER A 49 -3.18 -3.64 10.00
N GLN A 50 -2.21 -3.02 9.31
CA GLN A 50 -0.83 -2.84 9.78
C GLN A 50 -0.55 -1.44 10.35
N ASN A 51 -1.54 -0.55 10.37
CA ASN A 51 -1.39 0.85 10.76
C ASN A 51 -0.25 1.55 9.97
N LYS A 52 -0.24 1.34 8.66
CA LYS A 52 0.72 1.94 7.73
C LYS A 52 0.05 2.97 6.82
N THR A 53 0.87 3.82 6.24
CA THR A 53 0.49 4.73 5.16
C THR A 53 0.49 3.99 3.81
N VAL A 54 -0.36 4.38 2.87
CA VAL A 54 -0.26 3.94 1.48
C VAL A 54 0.57 4.96 0.70
N ALA A 55 1.69 4.53 0.13
CA ALA A 55 2.44 5.34 -0.82
C ALA A 55 1.92 5.03 -2.24
N ILE A 56 1.07 5.90 -2.77
CA ILE A 56 0.51 5.76 -4.11
C ILE A 56 1.45 6.44 -5.08
N ILE A 57 2.11 5.66 -5.93
CA ILE A 57 2.99 6.14 -6.99
C ILE A 57 2.18 6.16 -8.28
N PHE A 58 1.88 7.34 -8.77
CA PHE A 58 1.19 7.54 -10.04
C PHE A 58 2.20 7.64 -11.17
N ASP A 59 2.05 6.77 -12.16
CA ASP A 59 2.87 6.78 -13.37
C ASP A 59 2.02 6.62 -14.63
N GLN A 60 2.67 6.55 -15.77
CA GLN A 60 2.08 6.25 -17.09
C GLN A 60 3.16 5.74 -18.04
N ASP A 61 2.73 5.09 -19.11
CA ASP A 61 3.62 4.64 -20.17
C ASP A 61 4.37 5.84 -20.82
N SER A 62 5.62 5.62 -21.21
CA SER A 62 6.46 6.61 -21.90
C SER A 62 6.76 7.88 -21.06
N CYS A 63 6.82 7.73 -19.74
CA CYS A 63 7.10 8.82 -18.80
C CYS A 63 8.58 8.76 -18.36
N VAL A 64 9.44 9.56 -18.98
CA VAL A 64 10.88 9.59 -18.68
C VAL A 64 11.16 9.89 -17.19
N TYR A 65 10.45 10.85 -16.61
CA TYR A 65 10.63 11.19 -15.19
C TYR A 65 10.09 10.12 -14.23
N CYS A 66 9.11 9.31 -14.67
CA CYS A 66 8.68 8.14 -13.91
C CYS A 66 9.77 7.07 -13.88
N ASP A 67 10.42 6.82 -15.03
CA ASP A 67 11.54 5.89 -15.12
C ASP A 67 12.71 6.39 -14.25
N MET A 68 13.04 7.67 -14.33
CA MET A 68 14.06 8.27 -13.48
C MET A 68 13.74 8.13 -11.99
N LEU A 69 12.49 8.34 -11.58
CA LEU A 69 12.06 8.15 -10.19
C LEU A 69 12.28 6.70 -9.74
N LYS A 70 11.87 5.73 -10.57
CA LYS A 70 12.06 4.31 -10.29
C LYS A 70 13.54 3.92 -10.20
N ASP A 71 14.34 4.34 -11.18
CA ASP A 71 15.73 3.92 -11.31
C ASP A 71 16.69 4.59 -10.33
N ASN A 72 16.46 5.85 -9.99
CA ASN A 72 17.39 6.63 -9.17
C ASN A 72 16.93 6.78 -7.70
N VAL A 73 15.62 6.87 -7.46
CA VAL A 73 15.08 7.20 -6.13
C VAL A 73 14.46 5.99 -5.47
N LEU A 74 13.53 5.30 -6.13
CA LEU A 74 12.87 4.13 -5.57
C LEU A 74 13.78 2.89 -5.52
N SER A 75 14.91 2.90 -6.22
CA SER A 75 15.99 1.90 -6.11
C SER A 75 16.99 2.21 -5.00
N ASP A 76 16.98 3.43 -4.43
CA ASP A 76 17.84 3.80 -3.31
C ASP A 76 17.51 2.98 -2.06
N LYS A 77 18.53 2.39 -1.43
CA LYS A 77 18.36 1.47 -0.30
C LYS A 77 17.76 2.12 0.94
N ASN A 78 18.04 3.39 1.18
CA ASN A 78 17.49 4.13 2.31
C ASN A 78 16.02 4.46 2.06
N VAL A 79 15.67 4.87 0.82
CA VAL A 79 14.28 5.10 0.41
C VAL A 79 13.47 3.81 0.51
N GLN A 80 14.01 2.68 0.00
CA GLN A 80 13.35 1.38 0.09
C GLN A 80 13.10 0.95 1.53
N LYS A 81 14.09 1.15 2.41
CA LYS A 81 13.97 0.82 3.83
C LYS A 81 12.82 1.59 4.47
N GLU A 82 12.79 2.91 4.32
CA GLU A 82 11.74 3.77 4.89
C GLU A 82 10.36 3.44 4.31
N LEU A 83 10.25 3.24 2.99
CA LEU A 83 9.01 2.85 2.35
C LEU A 83 8.50 1.50 2.86
N ASN A 84 9.35 0.47 2.93
CA ASN A 84 8.96 -0.85 3.42
C ASN A 84 8.55 -0.83 4.91
N GLU A 85 9.19 -0.01 5.72
CA GLU A 85 8.87 0.12 7.15
C GLU A 85 7.55 0.86 7.39
N LYS A 86 7.30 1.94 6.67
CA LYS A 86 6.19 2.88 6.93
C LYS A 86 4.99 2.71 6.03
N CYS A 87 5.19 2.18 4.82
CA CYS A 87 4.19 2.23 3.76
C CYS A 87 3.82 0.86 3.20
N ILE A 88 2.62 0.80 2.62
CA ILE A 88 2.27 -0.15 1.57
C ILE A 88 2.42 0.60 0.25
N VAL A 89 3.24 0.09 -0.67
CA VAL A 89 3.52 0.77 -1.93
C VAL A 89 2.54 0.31 -3.00
N LEU A 90 1.75 1.26 -3.51
CA LEU A 90 0.74 1.06 -4.54
C LEU A 90 1.15 1.79 -5.82
N LEU A 91 1.33 1.06 -6.91
CA LEU A 91 1.62 1.63 -8.22
C LEU A 91 0.32 1.78 -9.02
N VAL A 92 0.08 2.97 -9.56
CA VAL A 92 -1.15 3.30 -10.30
C VAL A 92 -0.80 3.95 -11.63
N ASP A 93 -1.06 3.25 -12.71
CA ASP A 93 -1.06 3.83 -14.06
C ASP A 93 -2.31 4.70 -14.23
N ILE A 94 -2.12 6.00 -14.45
CA ILE A 94 -3.24 6.97 -14.54
C ILE A 94 -4.16 6.74 -15.74
N ASN A 95 -3.65 6.12 -16.80
CA ASN A 95 -4.43 5.80 -17.99
C ASN A 95 -5.30 4.56 -17.80
N LYS A 96 -4.79 3.58 -17.01
CA LYS A 96 -5.53 2.36 -16.68
C LYS A 96 -6.50 2.57 -15.51
N ASN A 97 -6.21 3.54 -14.64
CA ASN A 97 -7.00 3.82 -13.42
C ASN A 97 -7.39 5.31 -13.31
N PRO A 98 -8.10 5.87 -14.30
CA PRO A 98 -8.42 7.30 -14.32
C PRO A 98 -9.31 7.74 -13.15
N GLN A 99 -10.06 6.82 -12.54
CA GLN A 99 -10.90 7.12 -11.37
C GLN A 99 -10.04 7.40 -10.13
N ILE A 100 -8.99 6.63 -9.91
CA ILE A 100 -8.06 6.83 -8.79
C ILE A 100 -7.25 8.11 -9.03
N ALA A 101 -6.74 8.32 -10.25
CA ALA A 101 -6.06 9.55 -10.62
C ALA A 101 -6.96 10.79 -10.38
N GLY A 102 -8.22 10.73 -10.80
CA GLY A 102 -9.20 11.79 -10.59
C GLY A 102 -9.50 12.05 -9.11
N LYS A 103 -9.64 11.00 -8.30
CA LYS A 103 -9.87 11.11 -6.85
C LYS A 103 -8.74 11.91 -6.17
N TYR A 104 -7.50 11.68 -6.57
CA TYR A 104 -6.33 12.36 -6.01
C TYR A 104 -5.89 13.58 -6.82
N GLN A 105 -6.68 13.99 -7.83
CA GLN A 105 -6.42 15.16 -8.68
C GLN A 105 -5.06 15.10 -9.38
N VAL A 106 -4.67 13.91 -9.84
CA VAL A 106 -3.42 13.69 -10.57
C VAL A 106 -3.68 13.82 -12.05
N PHE A 107 -3.07 14.82 -12.68
CA PHE A 107 -3.21 15.14 -14.11
C PHE A 107 -1.90 14.99 -14.89
N GLY A 108 -0.83 14.63 -14.21
CA GLY A 108 0.50 14.40 -14.79
C GLY A 108 1.30 13.48 -13.90
N THR A 109 2.40 12.94 -14.40
CA THR A 109 3.24 11.97 -13.70
C THR A 109 4.73 12.32 -13.81
N PRO A 110 5.59 11.85 -12.86
CA PRO A 110 5.19 11.09 -11.67
C PRO A 110 4.58 12.00 -10.59
N VAL A 111 3.71 11.42 -9.76
CA VAL A 111 3.23 12.02 -8.52
C VAL A 111 3.18 10.93 -7.46
N VAL A 112 3.59 11.23 -6.25
CA VAL A 112 3.48 10.32 -5.11
C VAL A 112 2.58 10.95 -4.05
N HIS A 113 1.49 10.28 -3.70
CA HIS A 113 0.66 10.61 -2.55
C HIS A 113 0.92 9.65 -1.42
N PHE A 114 1.23 10.17 -0.26
CA PHE A 114 1.23 9.41 0.98
C PHE A 114 -0.14 9.59 1.64
N VAL A 115 -0.84 8.48 1.85
CA VAL A 115 -2.28 8.50 2.17
C VAL A 115 -2.49 7.67 3.43
N ASP A 116 -3.24 8.21 4.38
CA ASP A 116 -3.60 7.45 5.58
C ASP A 116 -4.62 6.33 5.27
N GLY A 117 -4.89 5.47 6.26
CA GLY A 117 -5.83 4.36 6.12
C GLY A 117 -7.27 4.76 5.77
N ASN A 118 -7.63 6.05 5.89
CA ASN A 118 -8.94 6.58 5.51
C ASN A 118 -8.97 7.19 4.10
N GLY A 119 -7.85 7.16 3.40
CA GLY A 119 -7.73 7.69 2.05
C GLY A 119 -7.43 9.19 1.98
N LYS A 120 -7.01 9.82 3.10
CA LYS A 120 -6.63 11.23 3.15
C LYS A 120 -5.13 11.37 2.86
N THR A 121 -4.76 12.24 1.94
CA THR A 121 -3.37 12.59 1.68
C THR A 121 -2.76 13.32 2.88
N VAL A 122 -1.67 12.79 3.41
CA VAL A 122 -0.89 13.37 4.52
C VAL A 122 0.37 14.05 4.02
N GLN A 123 0.95 13.59 2.90
CA GLN A 123 2.10 14.20 2.24
C GLN A 123 2.02 13.93 0.73
N LYS A 124 2.64 14.78 -0.08
CA LYS A 124 2.62 14.70 -1.55
C LYS A 124 3.96 15.13 -2.15
N ILE A 125 4.39 14.43 -3.17
CA ILE A 125 5.53 14.79 -4.03
C ILE A 125 5.01 14.92 -5.46
N GLU A 126 5.25 16.04 -6.11
CA GLU A 126 4.87 16.28 -7.51
C GLU A 126 6.12 16.35 -8.39
N GLY A 127 6.15 15.52 -9.41
CA GLY A 127 7.27 15.41 -10.33
C GLY A 127 8.43 14.57 -9.77
N TYR A 128 9.55 14.63 -10.47
CA TYR A 128 10.80 13.99 -10.05
C TYR A 128 11.47 14.81 -8.96
N VAL A 129 11.92 14.15 -7.92
CA VAL A 129 12.78 14.70 -6.86
C VAL A 129 13.94 13.75 -6.62
N GLU A 130 15.01 14.24 -6.02
CA GLU A 130 16.15 13.41 -5.61
C GLU A 130 15.85 12.62 -4.31
N SER A 131 16.66 11.59 -4.03
CA SER A 131 16.47 10.71 -2.87
C SER A 131 16.40 11.45 -1.54
N ASP A 132 17.20 12.50 -1.34
CA ASP A 132 17.22 13.27 -0.09
C ASP A 132 15.91 14.02 0.15
N GLU A 133 15.32 14.58 -0.90
CA GLU A 133 14.01 15.24 -0.82
C GLU A 133 12.90 14.22 -0.59
N PHE A 134 12.96 13.08 -1.26
CA PHE A 134 12.03 11.98 -1.06
C PHE A 134 12.08 11.44 0.39
N LEU A 135 13.29 11.23 0.93
CA LEU A 135 13.49 10.84 2.33
C LEU A 135 12.98 11.89 3.31
N SER A 136 13.10 13.17 2.97
CA SER A 136 12.57 14.26 3.79
C SER A 136 11.03 14.20 3.88
N ALA A 137 10.36 13.94 2.76
CA ALA A 137 8.91 13.74 2.74
C ALA A 137 8.47 12.51 3.56
N LEU A 138 9.25 11.41 3.50
CA LEU A 138 8.99 10.20 4.30
C LEU A 138 9.15 10.39 5.83
N LYS A 139 9.88 11.41 6.26
CA LYS A 139 10.02 11.74 7.69
C LYS A 139 8.79 12.45 8.27
N GLU A 140 7.97 13.02 7.40
CA GLU A 140 6.79 13.80 7.80
C GLU A 140 5.50 12.95 7.89
N ILE A 141 5.58 11.65 7.58
CA ILE A 141 4.48 10.69 7.62
C ILE A 141 4.61 9.71 8.78
#